data_0d15712bd6a2266c4678f2e756cfe0ce
#
_entry.id   0d15712bd6a2266c4678f2e756cfe0ce
#
_cell.length_a   1.000
_cell.length_b   1.000
_cell.length_c   1.000
_cell.angle_alpha   90.00
_cell.angle_beta   90.00
_cell.angle_gamma   90.00
#
_symmetry.space_group_name_H-M   'P 1'
#
loop_
_entity.id
_entity.type
_entity.pdbx_description
1 polymer ?
#
loop_
_entity_poly.entity_id
_entity_poly.type
_entity_poly.pdbx_seq_one_letter_code
_entity_poly.pdbx_strand_id
1 'polypeptide(L)'
;MLQLKLAFLLLVAIVLTACGGGGGGTGGDEPDEDPSLPASGSGSFVFPDGGFALVQAPSNNQALASCRTTTAPATASTLTGRVDYQRVPLTVSGLDYSAISRLPMRGVVVEAVDASSGECSDSVLATTLSNGNGEYGLNVPENQSVCVQVRAQLYRDGSEGGASWNIQLTDNTSGNAPYYLLDTTVATPADQPERNLLAGAGVEPGSSDYTLPRAAAPFAILDTLCEAVDTLVKADADIELPLLAVRWSELNNAAETASEESIEQGDIGGSFYRQQFFIRGAEVIGLSHEIFLLGDEDSNTDEYDPHVITHEFGHYLTGNFSRYDALGGNHAIDDRLDFRLAFEEGWADAFSGIALSTAATALAESPANYRNSLGVNQARTFRYSLEAINHSVAGWYSEASVASILYNLFDANNNGVDDIELGFGPIFQVLSSSAYRSSDSLVSLYTFIHQLKQQRSEGDAIDSLVASQDTETVVDDFGSNEDISNNDIAGDEDVDSVYTELPLNIAVEVCSNNQYGNINKLGVNQFLILDASVNKNYRFQITPTNGVAGNGRAVVVVYKQGNEIIRQQAFSNGTALNFSTDLQGRHIVTLAHAGYLEGEDTVGRRCFSVLVE
;
A
#
# COMPACT_ATOMS: atom_id res chain seq x y z
N MET A 1 -49.54 -5.32 4.78
CA MET A 1 -48.77 -5.75 3.60
C MET A 1 -48.28 -4.51 2.90
N LEU A 2 -47.15 -4.04 3.25
CA LEU A 2 -46.48 -2.92 2.56
C LEU A 2 -45.04 -3.36 2.34
N GLN A 3 -44.69 -3.65 1.08
CA GLN A 3 -43.34 -4.03 0.70
C GLN A 3 -42.50 -2.75 0.69
N LEU A 4 -41.57 -2.65 1.65
CA LEU A 4 -40.47 -1.70 1.62
C LEU A 4 -39.41 -2.26 0.66
N LYS A 5 -39.28 -1.65 -0.51
CA LYS A 5 -38.13 -1.85 -1.39
C LYS A 5 -36.99 -1.02 -0.81
N LEU A 6 -36.09 -1.65 -0.06
CA LEU A 6 -34.78 -1.09 0.26
C LEU A 6 -33.92 -1.20 -1.01
N ALA A 7 -33.65 -0.08 -1.66
CA ALA A 7 -32.58 0.01 -2.64
C ALA A 7 -31.26 0.12 -1.86
N PHE A 8 -30.53 -0.97 -1.74
CA PHE A 8 -29.15 -0.96 -1.28
C PHE A 8 -28.26 -0.52 -2.44
N LEU A 9 -27.68 0.67 -2.33
CA LEU A 9 -26.54 1.05 -3.15
C LEU A 9 -25.34 0.23 -2.67
N LEU A 10 -24.84 -0.62 -3.53
CA LEU A 10 -23.57 -1.33 -3.31
C LEU A 10 -22.46 -0.32 -3.59
N LEU A 11 -21.81 0.18 -2.55
CA LEU A 11 -20.57 0.94 -2.69
C LEU A 11 -19.43 -0.06 -2.68
N VAL A 12 -18.83 -0.33 -3.83
CA VAL A 12 -17.51 -0.94 -3.91
C VAL A 12 -16.52 0.17 -3.62
N ALA A 13 -16.01 0.24 -2.39
CA ALA A 13 -14.89 1.10 -2.08
C ALA A 13 -13.64 0.46 -2.70
N ILE A 14 -13.29 0.89 -3.90
CA ILE A 14 -11.96 0.62 -4.48
C ILE A 14 -11.07 1.71 -3.90
N VAL A 15 -10.20 1.33 -2.98
CA VAL A 15 -9.16 2.23 -2.48
C VAL A 15 -7.96 2.04 -3.41
N LEU A 16 -7.78 2.98 -4.32
CA LEU A 16 -6.62 3.07 -5.20
C LEU A 16 -5.65 4.05 -4.54
N THR A 17 -4.52 3.55 -4.05
CA THR A 17 -3.37 4.38 -3.71
C THR A 17 -2.43 4.31 -4.90
N ALA A 18 -2.36 5.41 -5.67
CA ALA A 18 -1.42 5.49 -6.78
C ALA A 18 -0.26 6.38 -6.37
N CYS A 19 0.94 5.81 -6.28
CA CYS A 19 2.18 6.53 -6.14
C CYS A 19 2.57 7.17 -7.49
N GLY A 20 1.87 8.26 -7.86
CA GLY A 20 2.16 9.00 -9.07
C GLY A 20 3.28 9.99 -8.87
N GLY A 21 4.53 9.61 -9.18
CA GLY A 21 5.64 10.57 -9.30
C GLY A 21 5.32 11.63 -10.35
N GLY A 22 5.09 12.89 -9.91
CA GLY A 22 4.62 13.98 -10.74
C GLY A 22 5.49 14.29 -11.95
N GLY A 23 4.96 14.05 -13.12
CA GLY A 23 5.41 14.62 -14.38
C GLY A 23 4.33 15.57 -14.89
N GLY A 24 4.55 16.89 -14.78
CA GLY A 24 3.62 17.90 -15.25
C GLY A 24 3.38 17.79 -16.75
N GLY A 25 2.15 17.57 -17.14
CA GLY A 25 1.66 17.67 -18.51
C GLY A 25 0.28 18.34 -18.50
N THR A 26 0.23 19.50 -19.12
CA THR A 26 -0.94 20.37 -19.25
C THR A 26 -1.97 19.82 -20.21
N GLY A 27 -3.21 19.76 -19.78
CA GLY A 27 -4.38 20.20 -20.55
C GLY A 27 -5.09 19.21 -21.43
N GLY A 28 -6.38 19.10 -21.23
CA GLY A 28 -7.34 18.68 -22.22
C GLY A 28 -8.62 18.13 -21.61
N ASP A 29 -9.63 19.00 -21.61
CA ASP A 29 -11.01 18.72 -21.23
C ASP A 29 -11.64 17.55 -22.02
N GLU A 30 -12.44 16.71 -21.38
CA GLU A 30 -13.88 16.64 -21.59
C GLU A 30 -14.54 15.51 -20.76
N PRO A 31 -15.84 15.55 -20.55
CA PRO A 31 -16.48 15.16 -19.31
C PRO A 31 -17.23 13.82 -19.35
N ASP A 32 -17.54 13.38 -18.12
CA ASP A 32 -18.70 12.59 -17.70
C ASP A 32 -19.22 11.45 -18.59
N GLU A 33 -18.94 10.22 -18.16
CA GLU A 33 -20.02 9.24 -18.08
C GLU A 33 -19.89 8.40 -16.81
N ASP A 34 -20.96 8.41 -16.01
CA ASP A 34 -21.20 7.56 -14.85
C ASP A 34 -21.07 6.08 -15.25
N PRO A 35 -20.08 5.33 -14.75
CA PRO A 35 -20.01 3.91 -15.05
C PRO A 35 -21.12 3.18 -14.31
N SER A 36 -22.19 2.85 -15.01
CA SER A 36 -23.22 1.94 -14.55
C SER A 36 -22.60 0.58 -14.20
N LEU A 37 -22.71 0.22 -12.93
CA LEU A 37 -22.27 -1.07 -12.38
C LEU A 37 -22.81 -2.25 -13.21
N PRO A 38 -21.97 -3.26 -13.52
CA PRO A 38 -22.44 -4.45 -14.18
C PRO A 38 -23.43 -5.23 -13.30
N ALA A 39 -24.49 -5.70 -13.93
CA ALA A 39 -25.54 -6.47 -13.30
C ALA A 39 -24.98 -7.73 -12.62
N SER A 40 -25.48 -8.02 -11.41
CA SER A 40 -25.20 -9.20 -10.62
C SER A 40 -25.43 -10.51 -11.41
N GLY A 41 -24.38 -11.07 -11.98
CA GLY A 41 -24.38 -12.42 -12.50
C GLY A 41 -24.25 -13.43 -11.35
N SER A 42 -25.12 -14.44 -11.31
CA SER A 42 -25.04 -15.59 -10.42
C SER A 42 -23.95 -16.57 -10.86
N GLY A 43 -22.69 -16.15 -10.81
CA GLY A 43 -21.53 -17.02 -11.00
C GLY A 43 -20.98 -17.44 -9.64
N SER A 44 -20.62 -18.73 -9.50
CA SER A 44 -19.83 -19.18 -8.38
C SER A 44 -18.49 -18.45 -8.40
N PHE A 45 -18.21 -17.69 -7.33
CA PHE A 45 -16.92 -17.05 -7.14
C PHE A 45 -15.83 -18.12 -7.08
N VAL A 46 -14.95 -18.07 -8.06
CA VAL A 46 -13.66 -18.73 -7.99
C VAL A 46 -12.68 -17.61 -7.65
N PHE A 47 -12.01 -17.66 -6.49
CA PHE A 47 -10.83 -16.84 -6.27
C PHE A 47 -9.94 -16.94 -7.50
N PRO A 48 -9.12 -15.94 -7.87
CA PRO A 48 -8.16 -16.06 -9.01
C PRO A 48 -7.08 -17.07 -8.64
N ASP A 49 -7.36 -18.35 -8.75
CA ASP A 49 -6.89 -19.38 -7.85
C ASP A 49 -5.99 -20.40 -8.44
N GLY A 50 -5.85 -20.44 -9.72
CA GLY A 50 -4.99 -21.44 -10.32
C GLY A 50 -3.51 -21.31 -9.92
N GLY A 51 -3.07 -20.10 -9.56
CA GLY A 51 -1.66 -19.80 -9.36
C GLY A 51 -1.13 -20.00 -7.92
N PHE A 52 -1.94 -19.71 -6.91
CA PHE A 52 -1.47 -19.70 -5.51
C PHE A 52 -1.39 -21.06 -4.85
N ALA A 53 -2.24 -22.00 -5.24
CA ALA A 53 -2.26 -23.33 -4.67
C ALA A 53 -1.00 -24.13 -5.06
N LEU A 54 -0.34 -24.73 -4.08
CA LEU A 54 0.71 -25.71 -4.31
C LEU A 54 0.10 -27.11 -4.42
N VAL A 55 0.53 -27.88 -5.42
CA VAL A 55 0.11 -29.29 -5.58
C VAL A 55 0.64 -30.13 -4.42
N GLN A 56 1.83 -29.78 -3.92
CA GLN A 56 2.50 -30.47 -2.84
C GLN A 56 3.18 -29.44 -1.91
N ALA A 57 3.06 -29.64 -0.59
CA ALA A 57 3.75 -28.81 0.38
C ALA A 57 5.27 -28.92 0.24
N PRO A 58 6.03 -27.80 0.37
CA PRO A 58 7.48 -27.81 0.33
C PRO A 58 8.08 -28.68 1.43
N SER A 59 9.05 -29.52 1.06
CA SER A 59 9.69 -30.48 1.98
C SER A 59 10.51 -29.83 3.11
N ASN A 60 10.89 -28.57 2.97
CA ASN A 60 11.70 -27.80 3.91
C ASN A 60 10.98 -26.56 4.47
N ASN A 61 9.67 -26.48 4.35
CA ASN A 61 8.86 -25.32 4.77
C ASN A 61 9.20 -24.84 6.19
N GLN A 62 9.37 -25.73 7.13
CA GLN A 62 9.67 -25.41 8.53
C GLN A 62 11.13 -25.08 8.80
N ALA A 63 12.05 -25.51 7.96
CA ALA A 63 13.47 -25.26 8.12
C ALA A 63 13.87 -23.81 7.79
N LEU A 64 13.03 -23.09 7.03
CA LEU A 64 13.24 -21.72 6.60
C LEU A 64 12.35 -20.78 7.41
N ALA A 65 12.82 -20.35 8.58
CA ALA A 65 12.10 -19.41 9.44
C ALA A 65 11.90 -18.02 8.81
N SER A 66 12.71 -17.68 7.80
CA SER A 66 12.66 -16.46 7.00
C SER A 66 13.17 -16.78 5.60
N CYS A 67 12.77 -16.04 4.59
CA CYS A 67 13.28 -16.16 3.23
C CYS A 67 14.79 -15.86 3.12
N ARG A 68 15.40 -15.24 4.13
CA ARG A 68 16.85 -15.00 4.23
C ARG A 68 17.63 -16.15 4.92
N THR A 69 16.93 -17.16 5.43
CA THR A 69 17.57 -18.29 6.12
C THR A 69 18.48 -19.07 5.18
N THR A 70 19.73 -19.27 5.55
CA THR A 70 20.76 -19.92 4.73
C THR A 70 20.97 -21.41 5.07
N THR A 71 20.02 -22.06 5.72
CA THR A 71 20.10 -23.50 6.03
C THR A 71 20.32 -24.29 4.75
N ALA A 72 21.38 -25.08 4.71
CA ALA A 72 21.72 -25.90 3.55
C ALA A 72 20.61 -26.93 3.23
N PRO A 73 20.41 -27.30 1.95
CA PRO A 73 19.52 -28.37 1.57
C PRO A 73 19.79 -29.68 2.31
N ALA A 74 18.75 -30.47 2.51
CA ALA A 74 18.89 -31.77 3.18
C ALA A 74 19.89 -32.68 2.43
N THR A 75 20.77 -33.34 3.16
CA THR A 75 21.80 -34.24 2.59
C THR A 75 21.22 -35.46 1.86
N ALA A 76 19.94 -35.74 2.04
CA ALA A 76 19.22 -36.82 1.38
C ALA A 76 18.61 -36.40 0.02
N SER A 77 18.78 -35.16 -0.43
CA SER A 77 18.28 -34.70 -1.72
C SER A 77 19.02 -35.38 -2.87
N THR A 78 18.25 -35.90 -3.83
CA THR A 78 18.81 -36.58 -5.03
C THR A 78 19.05 -35.62 -6.19
N LEU A 79 18.36 -34.49 -6.19
CA LEU A 79 18.50 -33.38 -7.14
C LEU A 79 18.71 -32.09 -6.36
N THR A 80 19.81 -31.38 -6.65
CA THR A 80 20.17 -30.12 -6.01
C THR A 80 20.48 -29.05 -7.04
N GLY A 81 20.61 -27.81 -6.60
CA GLY A 81 21.03 -26.72 -7.47
C GLY A 81 20.93 -25.37 -6.80
N ARG A 82 21.16 -24.36 -7.59
CA ARG A 82 21.04 -22.96 -7.21
C ARG A 82 20.21 -22.20 -8.24
N VAL A 83 19.35 -21.33 -7.74
CA VAL A 83 18.51 -20.44 -8.54
C VAL A 83 18.90 -18.99 -8.28
N ASP A 84 19.19 -18.27 -9.35
CA ASP A 84 19.63 -16.88 -9.32
C ASP A 84 18.87 -16.04 -10.35
N TYR A 85 18.88 -14.72 -10.16
CA TYR A 85 18.36 -13.76 -11.10
C TYR A 85 19.36 -12.61 -11.33
N GLN A 86 19.24 -11.94 -12.48
CA GLN A 86 19.97 -10.72 -12.78
C GLN A 86 19.18 -9.51 -12.30
N ARG A 87 19.85 -8.62 -11.55
CA ARG A 87 19.26 -7.35 -11.10
C ARG A 87 19.97 -6.17 -11.73
N VAL A 88 19.19 -5.25 -12.27
CA VAL A 88 19.65 -3.91 -12.65
C VAL A 88 19.59 -3.04 -11.38
N PRO A 89 20.71 -2.50 -10.88
CA PRO A 89 20.69 -1.70 -9.67
C PRO A 89 20.14 -0.29 -9.92
N LEU A 90 19.31 0.19 -8.99
CA LEU A 90 18.83 1.57 -8.96
C LEU A 90 19.85 2.46 -8.24
N THR A 91 20.34 3.46 -8.95
CA THR A 91 21.31 4.45 -8.45
C THR A 91 20.68 5.83 -8.30
N VAL A 92 21.47 6.81 -7.85
CA VAL A 92 21.06 8.22 -7.81
C VAL A 92 20.76 8.81 -9.20
N SER A 93 21.18 8.14 -10.26
CA SER A 93 21.05 8.60 -11.65
C SER A 93 20.05 7.80 -12.48
N GLY A 94 19.31 6.87 -11.86
CA GLY A 94 18.44 5.92 -12.54
C GLY A 94 18.98 4.50 -12.49
N LEU A 95 18.41 3.60 -13.30
CA LEU A 95 18.85 2.22 -13.42
C LEU A 95 20.21 2.15 -14.14
N ASP A 96 21.15 1.40 -13.55
CA ASP A 96 22.49 1.21 -14.12
C ASP A 96 22.61 -0.15 -14.84
N TYR A 97 22.30 -0.15 -16.10
CA TYR A 97 22.37 -1.35 -16.95
C TYR A 97 23.82 -1.85 -17.20
N SER A 98 24.84 -1.06 -16.82
CA SER A 98 26.24 -1.47 -16.92
C SER A 98 26.71 -2.28 -15.72
N ALA A 99 25.97 -2.21 -14.61
CA ALA A 99 26.30 -2.82 -13.31
C ALA A 99 25.38 -3.98 -12.93
N ILE A 100 24.78 -4.67 -13.92
CA ILE A 100 23.89 -5.81 -13.67
C ILE A 100 24.59 -6.84 -12.77
N SER A 101 23.95 -7.17 -11.65
CA SER A 101 24.44 -8.10 -10.67
C SER A 101 23.65 -9.42 -10.68
N ARG A 102 24.27 -10.50 -10.21
CA ARG A 102 23.60 -11.79 -10.02
C ARG A 102 23.30 -11.96 -8.54
N LEU A 103 22.01 -12.10 -8.21
CA LEU A 103 21.53 -12.29 -6.84
C LEU A 103 20.77 -13.62 -6.71
N PRO A 104 20.73 -14.23 -5.49
CA PRO A 104 19.98 -15.46 -5.26
C PRO A 104 18.47 -15.21 -5.26
N MET A 105 17.69 -16.12 -5.81
CA MET A 105 16.25 -16.18 -5.58
C MET A 105 16.01 -16.80 -4.20
N ARG A 106 15.60 -15.98 -3.24
CA ARG A 106 15.48 -16.38 -1.82
C ARG A 106 14.04 -16.77 -1.48
N GLY A 107 13.84 -17.91 -0.81
CA GLY A 107 12.54 -18.34 -0.29
C GLY A 107 11.49 -18.67 -1.36
N VAL A 108 11.88 -18.83 -2.62
CA VAL A 108 10.97 -19.15 -3.72
C VAL A 108 10.69 -20.64 -3.82
N VAL A 109 9.52 -20.97 -4.35
CA VAL A 109 9.08 -22.35 -4.58
C VAL A 109 9.83 -22.97 -5.77
N VAL A 110 10.47 -24.14 -5.54
CA VAL A 110 11.15 -24.94 -6.56
C VAL A 110 10.50 -26.31 -6.64
N GLU A 111 10.17 -26.75 -7.86
CA GLU A 111 9.44 -27.99 -8.13
C GLU A 111 10.21 -28.86 -9.14
N ALA A 112 10.18 -30.16 -8.90
CA ALA A 112 10.50 -31.15 -9.93
C ALA A 112 9.19 -31.58 -10.58
N VAL A 113 9.07 -31.40 -11.89
CA VAL A 113 7.90 -31.82 -12.67
C VAL A 113 8.22 -33.06 -13.52
N ASP A 114 7.25 -33.94 -13.71
CA ASP A 114 7.42 -35.19 -14.45
C ASP A 114 7.75 -34.91 -15.92
N ALA A 115 8.76 -35.60 -16.41
CA ALA A 115 9.19 -35.56 -17.81
C ALA A 115 9.38 -36.94 -18.42
N SER A 116 8.69 -37.96 -17.88
CA SER A 116 8.79 -39.35 -18.38
C SER A 116 8.30 -39.54 -19.84
N SER A 117 7.47 -38.61 -20.32
CA SER A 117 7.06 -38.60 -21.76
C SER A 117 8.14 -38.06 -22.70
N GLY A 118 9.25 -37.51 -22.18
CA GLY A 118 10.27 -36.80 -22.95
C GLY A 118 10.03 -35.29 -23.06
N GLU A 119 8.97 -34.78 -22.47
CA GLU A 119 8.62 -33.35 -22.34
C GLU A 119 8.21 -33.03 -20.90
N CYS A 120 8.42 -31.78 -20.43
CA CYS A 120 7.98 -31.33 -19.13
C CYS A 120 6.46 -31.33 -19.06
N SER A 121 5.89 -31.87 -17.99
CA SER A 121 4.44 -31.89 -17.75
C SER A 121 4.07 -30.98 -16.57
N ASP A 122 2.78 -30.79 -16.34
CA ASP A 122 2.27 -30.05 -15.18
C ASP A 122 2.24 -30.90 -13.90
N SER A 123 2.69 -32.18 -13.95
CA SER A 123 2.66 -33.08 -12.83
C SER A 123 3.84 -32.85 -11.90
N VAL A 124 3.60 -32.26 -10.74
CA VAL A 124 4.62 -32.01 -9.70
C VAL A 124 4.92 -33.30 -8.94
N LEU A 125 6.19 -33.67 -8.88
CA LEU A 125 6.70 -34.86 -8.19
C LEU A 125 7.31 -34.53 -6.81
N ALA A 126 7.93 -33.37 -6.67
CA ALA A 126 8.52 -32.90 -5.44
C ALA A 126 8.55 -31.36 -5.40
N THR A 127 8.38 -30.80 -4.21
CA THR A 127 8.41 -29.34 -3.99
C THR A 127 9.33 -29.02 -2.81
N THR A 128 10.11 -27.94 -2.94
CA THR A 128 10.97 -27.40 -1.90
C THR A 128 11.00 -25.87 -2.00
N LEU A 129 11.66 -25.20 -1.06
CA LEU A 129 11.95 -23.76 -1.10
C LEU A 129 13.46 -23.56 -1.27
N SER A 130 13.86 -22.57 -2.03
CA SER A 130 15.23 -22.10 -2.05
C SER A 130 15.58 -21.41 -0.72
N ASN A 131 16.83 -21.56 -0.27
CA ASN A 131 17.33 -20.87 0.92
C ASN A 131 17.83 -19.45 0.61
N GLY A 132 18.35 -18.74 1.64
CA GLY A 132 18.87 -17.38 1.48
C GLY A 132 20.08 -17.23 0.53
N ASN A 133 20.70 -18.35 0.10
CA ASN A 133 21.75 -18.39 -0.92
C ASN A 133 21.22 -18.78 -2.30
N GLY A 134 19.91 -19.03 -2.44
CA GLY A 134 19.29 -19.56 -3.67
C GLY A 134 19.49 -21.06 -3.85
N GLU A 135 20.04 -21.79 -2.86
CA GLU A 135 20.27 -23.22 -2.95
C GLU A 135 18.98 -24.00 -2.66
N TYR A 136 18.76 -25.09 -3.40
CA TYR A 136 17.62 -25.96 -3.21
C TYR A 136 18.00 -27.45 -3.25
N GLY A 137 17.14 -28.28 -2.68
CA GLY A 137 17.27 -29.73 -2.73
C GLY A 137 15.90 -30.42 -2.85
N LEU A 138 15.75 -31.28 -3.82
CA LEU A 138 14.56 -32.06 -4.12
C LEU A 138 14.84 -33.54 -3.94
N ASN A 139 13.87 -34.28 -3.42
CA ASN A 139 13.96 -35.73 -3.27
C ASN A 139 13.08 -36.40 -4.36
N VAL A 140 13.71 -36.78 -5.45
CA VAL A 140 13.07 -37.42 -6.61
C VAL A 140 13.73 -38.79 -6.83
N PRO A 141 13.00 -39.82 -7.29
CA PRO A 141 13.63 -41.10 -7.61
C PRO A 141 14.75 -40.95 -8.66
N GLU A 142 15.90 -41.55 -8.40
CA GLU A 142 17.12 -41.37 -9.22
C GLU A 142 16.93 -41.65 -10.71
N ASN A 143 16.01 -42.56 -11.07
CA ASN A 143 15.73 -42.95 -12.45
C ASN A 143 14.49 -42.25 -13.05
N GLN A 144 13.90 -41.29 -12.35
CA GLN A 144 12.75 -40.51 -12.82
C GLN A 144 13.22 -39.34 -13.69
N SER A 145 12.79 -39.27 -14.93
CA SER A 145 13.05 -38.11 -15.80
C SER A 145 12.22 -36.91 -15.32
N VAL A 146 12.88 -35.80 -15.08
CA VAL A 146 12.24 -34.57 -14.58
C VAL A 146 12.76 -33.31 -15.29
N CYS A 147 11.93 -32.26 -15.27
CA CYS A 147 12.35 -30.87 -15.45
C CYS A 147 12.33 -30.17 -14.09
N VAL A 148 13.00 -29.03 -13.98
CA VAL A 148 12.96 -28.16 -12.78
C VAL A 148 12.20 -26.89 -13.09
N GLN A 149 11.23 -26.56 -12.27
CA GLN A 149 10.43 -25.34 -12.35
C GLN A 149 10.64 -24.51 -11.10
N VAL A 150 10.84 -23.19 -11.25
CA VAL A 150 10.90 -22.21 -10.16
C VAL A 150 9.70 -21.30 -10.28
N ARG A 151 8.80 -21.33 -9.32
CA ARG A 151 7.62 -20.44 -9.31
C ARG A 151 8.01 -19.07 -8.77
N ALA A 152 7.50 -18.01 -9.37
CA ALA A 152 7.61 -16.68 -8.82
C ALA A 152 6.64 -16.53 -7.64
N GLN A 153 6.92 -17.27 -6.56
CA GLN A 153 6.10 -17.36 -5.35
C GLN A 153 6.98 -17.50 -4.10
N LEU A 154 6.83 -16.57 -3.15
CA LEU A 154 7.29 -16.72 -1.78
C LEU A 154 6.24 -17.48 -0.98
N TYR A 155 6.63 -18.52 -0.30
CA TYR A 155 5.69 -19.35 0.44
C TYR A 155 6.26 -19.84 1.76
N ARG A 156 5.44 -19.77 2.79
CA ARG A 156 5.63 -20.49 4.05
C ARG A 156 4.27 -20.71 4.69
N ASP A 157 3.93 -21.95 5.02
CA ASP A 157 2.75 -22.22 5.82
C ASP A 157 3.09 -22.20 7.33
N GLY A 158 2.17 -21.74 8.15
CA GLY A 158 2.28 -21.69 9.60
C GLY A 158 1.80 -22.97 10.31
N SER A 159 1.62 -24.09 9.59
CA SER A 159 0.97 -25.30 10.11
C SER A 159 1.64 -25.92 11.34
N GLU A 160 2.92 -25.67 11.54
CA GLU A 160 3.69 -26.10 12.72
C GLU A 160 4.07 -24.94 13.65
N GLY A 161 3.44 -23.77 13.47
CA GLY A 161 3.73 -22.55 14.22
C GLY A 161 4.74 -21.64 13.53
N GLY A 162 4.82 -20.38 14.03
CA GLY A 162 5.62 -19.30 13.46
C GLY A 162 4.93 -18.59 12.28
N ALA A 163 5.62 -17.63 11.70
CA ALA A 163 5.07 -16.78 10.63
C ALA A 163 4.63 -17.55 9.39
N SER A 164 3.63 -17.04 8.69
CA SER A 164 3.15 -17.60 7.41
C SER A 164 2.98 -16.51 6.36
N TRP A 165 3.23 -16.87 5.10
CA TRP A 165 3.01 -16.00 3.95
C TRP A 165 2.79 -16.78 2.66
N ASN A 166 2.04 -16.17 1.74
CA ASN A 166 1.85 -16.66 0.39
C ASN A 166 1.75 -15.45 -0.55
N ILE A 167 2.83 -15.14 -1.25
CA ILE A 167 2.96 -14.00 -2.14
C ILE A 167 3.32 -14.52 -3.52
N GLN A 168 2.50 -14.23 -4.53
CA GLN A 168 2.74 -14.71 -5.88
C GLN A 168 2.69 -13.59 -6.90
N LEU A 169 3.61 -13.63 -7.87
CA LEU A 169 3.55 -12.79 -9.05
C LEU A 169 2.75 -13.44 -10.18
N THR A 170 1.91 -12.62 -10.80
CA THR A 170 1.08 -13.01 -11.93
C THR A 170 1.02 -11.88 -12.95
N ASP A 171 0.78 -12.25 -14.20
CA ASP A 171 0.59 -11.32 -15.32
C ASP A 171 -0.88 -10.93 -15.45
N ASN A 172 -1.22 -9.68 -15.06
CA ASN A 172 -2.59 -9.16 -15.17
C ASN A 172 -3.07 -9.04 -16.63
N THR A 173 -2.15 -8.91 -17.58
CA THR A 173 -2.48 -8.78 -19.00
C THR A 173 -2.68 -10.13 -19.70
N SER A 174 -2.38 -11.22 -19.00
CA SER A 174 -2.53 -12.59 -19.48
C SER A 174 -3.47 -13.43 -18.62
N GLY A 175 -4.56 -12.83 -18.13
CA GLY A 175 -5.57 -13.51 -17.30
C GLY A 175 -5.05 -13.95 -15.94
N ASN A 176 -4.15 -13.19 -15.36
CA ASN A 176 -3.48 -13.47 -14.09
C ASN A 176 -2.65 -14.75 -14.09
N ALA A 177 -2.05 -15.10 -15.22
CA ALA A 177 -1.17 -16.26 -15.34
C ALA A 177 0.03 -16.15 -14.38
N PRO A 178 0.36 -17.21 -13.63
CA PRO A 178 1.50 -17.18 -12.71
C PRO A 178 2.82 -17.19 -13.49
N TYR A 179 3.82 -16.44 -13.01
CA TYR A 179 5.17 -16.50 -13.54
C TYR A 179 5.95 -17.69 -13.00
N TYR A 180 6.74 -18.31 -13.85
CA TYR A 180 7.71 -19.34 -13.48
C TYR A 180 8.90 -19.38 -14.43
N LEU A 181 10.05 -19.82 -13.93
CA LEU A 181 11.24 -20.13 -14.72
C LEU A 181 11.32 -21.66 -14.88
N LEU A 182 11.37 -22.15 -16.12
CA LEU A 182 11.42 -23.58 -16.41
C LEU A 182 12.76 -23.96 -17.04
N ASP A 183 13.49 -24.89 -16.40
CA ASP A 183 14.56 -25.63 -17.05
C ASP A 183 13.95 -26.78 -17.84
N THR A 184 13.91 -26.63 -19.15
CA THR A 184 13.35 -27.63 -20.08
C THR A 184 14.25 -28.85 -20.31
N THR A 185 15.37 -28.96 -19.62
CA THR A 185 16.27 -30.11 -19.70
C THR A 185 15.59 -31.33 -19.10
N VAL A 186 15.29 -32.32 -19.92
CA VAL A 186 14.75 -33.62 -19.50
C VAL A 186 15.90 -34.53 -19.12
N ALA A 187 16.10 -34.81 -17.85
CA ALA A 187 17.13 -35.72 -17.35
C ALA A 187 16.73 -36.36 -16.03
N THR A 188 17.33 -37.50 -15.70
CA THR A 188 17.18 -38.12 -14.39
C THR A 188 18.14 -37.51 -13.35
N PRO A 189 17.87 -37.55 -12.06
CA PRO A 189 18.87 -37.17 -11.04
C PRO A 189 20.16 -37.97 -11.12
N ALA A 190 20.11 -39.23 -11.54
CA ALA A 190 21.31 -40.04 -11.74
C ALA A 190 22.22 -39.52 -12.85
N ASP A 191 21.64 -38.98 -13.91
CA ASP A 191 22.39 -38.43 -15.04
C ASP A 191 22.84 -36.99 -14.79
N GLN A 192 21.98 -36.18 -14.11
CA GLN A 192 22.22 -34.78 -13.83
C GLN A 192 21.72 -34.41 -12.44
N PRO A 193 22.51 -34.66 -11.39
CA PRO A 193 22.12 -34.44 -9.99
C PRO A 193 22.14 -32.96 -9.55
N GLU A 194 22.77 -32.09 -10.33
CA GLU A 194 22.83 -30.65 -10.06
C GLU A 194 22.27 -29.85 -11.22
N ARG A 195 21.35 -28.92 -10.92
CA ARG A 195 20.74 -28.01 -11.90
C ARG A 195 20.69 -26.60 -11.37
N ASN A 196 21.44 -25.72 -12.05
CA ASN A 196 21.50 -24.31 -11.73
C ASN A 196 20.71 -23.51 -12.78
N LEU A 197 19.80 -22.62 -12.29
CA LEU A 197 18.99 -21.79 -13.17
C LEU A 197 19.32 -20.32 -12.93
N LEU A 198 19.26 -19.53 -14.01
CA LEU A 198 19.46 -18.08 -13.98
C LEU A 198 18.34 -17.41 -14.80
N ALA A 199 17.59 -16.51 -14.14
CA ALA A 199 16.67 -15.62 -14.83
C ALA A 199 17.41 -14.37 -15.31
N GLY A 200 17.31 -14.09 -16.61
CA GLY A 200 17.95 -12.94 -17.25
C GLY A 200 17.15 -11.65 -17.09
N ALA A 201 17.84 -10.51 -17.03
CA ALA A 201 17.22 -9.18 -16.93
C ALA A 201 16.54 -8.73 -18.24
N GLY A 202 16.72 -9.43 -19.33
CA GLY A 202 16.13 -9.07 -20.64
C GLY A 202 16.95 -8.08 -21.46
N VAL A 203 18.07 -7.62 -20.92
CA VAL A 203 18.97 -6.66 -21.59
C VAL A 203 20.39 -7.21 -21.72
N GLU A 204 21.12 -6.75 -22.72
CA GLU A 204 22.55 -6.98 -22.82
C GLU A 204 23.31 -6.00 -21.91
N PRO A 205 24.44 -6.40 -21.30
CA PRO A 205 25.22 -5.52 -20.42
C PRO A 205 25.60 -4.20 -21.10
N GLY A 206 25.18 -3.08 -20.49
CA GLY A 206 25.40 -1.73 -21.00
C GLY A 206 24.40 -1.23 -22.04
N SER A 207 23.39 -2.04 -22.38
CA SER A 207 22.20 -1.59 -23.14
C SER A 207 21.04 -1.38 -22.19
N SER A 208 20.21 -0.39 -22.45
CA SER A 208 18.91 -0.18 -21.80
C SER A 208 17.75 -0.77 -22.59
N ASP A 209 18.02 -1.33 -23.78
CA ASP A 209 17.00 -1.87 -24.66
C ASP A 209 16.67 -3.31 -24.22
N TYR A 210 15.43 -3.56 -23.88
CA TYR A 210 14.92 -4.90 -23.56
C TYR A 210 14.66 -5.68 -24.85
N THR A 211 15.63 -6.49 -25.24
CA THR A 211 15.58 -7.30 -26.47
C THR A 211 15.28 -8.78 -26.22
N LEU A 212 15.25 -9.20 -24.96
CA LEU A 212 14.97 -10.56 -24.50
C LEU A 212 13.88 -10.52 -23.42
N PRO A 213 13.23 -11.67 -23.11
CA PRO A 213 12.25 -11.73 -22.02
C PRO A 213 12.86 -11.31 -20.68
N ARG A 214 12.15 -10.48 -19.92
CA ARG A 214 12.53 -10.01 -18.59
C ARG A 214 12.24 -11.06 -17.50
N ALA A 215 12.82 -12.26 -17.66
CA ALA A 215 12.58 -13.37 -16.74
C ALA A 215 13.00 -13.09 -15.29
N ALA A 216 13.92 -12.15 -15.08
CA ALA A 216 14.39 -11.73 -13.75
C ALA A 216 13.39 -10.85 -12.99
N ALA A 217 12.53 -10.09 -13.69
CA ALA A 217 11.64 -9.11 -13.07
C ALA A 217 10.75 -9.69 -11.96
N PRO A 218 10.03 -10.80 -12.14
CA PRO A 218 9.23 -11.39 -11.08
C PRO A 218 10.06 -11.75 -9.83
N PHE A 219 11.27 -12.23 -10.01
CA PHE A 219 12.14 -12.64 -8.92
C PHE A 219 12.83 -11.46 -8.23
N ALA A 220 13.08 -10.36 -8.96
CA ALA A 220 13.58 -9.11 -8.38
C ALA A 220 12.55 -8.47 -7.45
N ILE A 221 11.28 -8.50 -7.84
CA ILE A 221 10.15 -8.06 -7.01
C ILE A 221 10.05 -8.92 -5.75
N LEU A 222 10.05 -10.25 -5.89
CA LEU A 222 9.98 -11.16 -4.74
C LEU A 222 11.17 -11.02 -3.80
N ASP A 223 12.38 -10.81 -4.31
CA ASP A 223 13.56 -10.62 -3.50
C ASP A 223 13.48 -9.32 -2.66
N THR A 224 12.88 -8.28 -3.23
CA THR A 224 12.57 -7.04 -2.52
C THR A 224 11.51 -7.27 -1.43
N LEU A 225 10.42 -7.99 -1.74
CA LEU A 225 9.37 -8.34 -0.77
C LEU A 225 9.89 -9.27 0.35
N CYS A 226 10.92 -10.06 0.06
CA CYS A 226 11.60 -10.85 1.08
C CYS A 226 12.18 -9.98 2.21
N GLU A 227 12.72 -8.79 1.91
CA GLU A 227 13.19 -7.85 2.94
C GLU A 227 12.04 -7.35 3.82
N ALA A 228 10.89 -7.02 3.22
CA ALA A 228 9.70 -6.61 3.96
C ALA A 228 9.16 -7.72 4.87
N VAL A 229 9.05 -8.95 4.36
CA VAL A 229 8.64 -10.12 5.15
C VAL A 229 9.60 -10.39 6.30
N ASP A 230 10.92 -10.33 6.05
CA ASP A 230 11.94 -10.54 7.10
C ASP A 230 11.87 -9.48 8.21
N THR A 231 11.58 -8.23 7.84
CA THR A 231 11.38 -7.12 8.79
C THR A 231 10.16 -7.38 9.68
N LEU A 232 9.06 -7.87 9.11
CA LEU A 232 7.87 -8.24 9.88
C LEU A 232 8.10 -9.43 10.80
N VAL A 233 8.74 -10.49 10.32
CA VAL A 233 9.06 -11.68 11.13
C VAL A 233 9.94 -11.32 12.33
N LYS A 234 10.83 -10.31 12.19
CA LYS A 234 11.61 -9.80 13.33
C LYS A 234 10.76 -9.04 14.35
N ALA A 235 9.72 -8.36 13.92
CA ALA A 235 8.79 -7.64 14.80
C ALA A 235 7.78 -8.58 15.46
N ASP A 236 7.30 -9.58 14.71
CA ASP A 236 6.34 -10.59 15.16
C ASP A 236 6.67 -11.94 14.50
N ALA A 237 7.25 -12.85 15.29
CA ALA A 237 7.72 -14.15 14.81
C ALA A 237 6.57 -15.12 14.43
N ASP A 238 5.35 -14.81 14.83
CA ASP A 238 4.15 -15.61 14.58
C ASP A 238 3.17 -14.90 13.61
N ILE A 239 3.63 -13.88 12.89
CA ILE A 239 2.77 -13.10 11.99
C ILE A 239 2.18 -13.98 10.87
N GLU A 240 0.88 -13.85 10.64
CA GLU A 240 0.17 -14.51 9.56
C GLU A 240 -0.17 -13.48 8.48
N LEU A 241 0.59 -13.48 7.37
CA LEU A 241 0.33 -12.57 6.25
C LEU A 241 -0.76 -13.16 5.36
N PRO A 242 -1.88 -12.43 5.14
CA PRO A 242 -2.88 -12.80 4.15
C PRO A 242 -2.28 -13.00 2.76
N LEU A 243 -2.95 -13.81 1.94
CA LEU A 243 -2.55 -14.04 0.55
C LEU A 243 -2.44 -12.71 -0.21
N LEU A 244 -1.29 -12.51 -0.87
CA LEU A 244 -1.00 -11.32 -1.67
C LEU A 244 -0.72 -11.70 -3.12
N ALA A 245 -1.47 -11.13 -4.06
CA ALA A 245 -1.19 -11.19 -5.47
C ALA A 245 -0.40 -9.93 -5.89
N VAL A 246 0.78 -10.13 -6.47
CA VAL A 246 1.52 -9.03 -7.10
C VAL A 246 1.32 -9.13 -8.61
N ARG A 247 0.76 -8.09 -9.21
CA ARG A 247 0.40 -7.97 -10.62
C ARG A 247 1.48 -7.17 -11.32
N TRP A 248 2.24 -7.83 -12.14
CA TRP A 248 3.27 -7.20 -12.96
C TRP A 248 3.16 -7.71 -14.41
N SER A 249 3.39 -6.83 -15.36
CA SER A 249 3.49 -7.16 -16.78
C SER A 249 4.41 -6.16 -17.47
N GLU A 250 5.11 -6.59 -18.51
CA GLU A 250 5.86 -5.71 -19.42
C GLU A 250 4.96 -4.67 -20.11
N LEU A 251 3.64 -4.84 -20.05
CA LEU A 251 2.63 -3.94 -20.62
C LEU A 251 2.06 -2.95 -19.60
N ASN A 252 2.35 -3.13 -18.30
CA ASN A 252 1.82 -2.25 -17.28
C ASN A 252 2.43 -0.84 -17.40
N ASN A 253 1.61 0.12 -17.80
CA ASN A 253 2.00 1.49 -18.11
C ASN A 253 1.24 2.52 -17.27
N ALA A 254 1.66 3.80 -17.32
CA ALA A 254 1.10 4.88 -16.55
C ALA A 254 -0.10 5.58 -17.22
N ALA A 255 -0.74 4.97 -18.23
CA ALA A 255 -1.99 5.50 -18.76
C ALA A 255 -3.11 5.37 -17.72
N GLU A 256 -4.02 6.36 -17.68
CA GLU A 256 -5.10 6.38 -16.70
C GLU A 256 -5.96 5.11 -16.76
N THR A 257 -6.23 4.57 -15.58
CA THR A 257 -7.12 3.42 -15.42
C THR A 257 -8.57 3.87 -15.53
N ALA A 258 -9.23 3.49 -16.63
CA ALA A 258 -10.64 3.83 -16.85
C ALA A 258 -11.60 2.71 -16.36
N SER A 259 -11.12 1.45 -16.26
CA SER A 259 -11.95 0.29 -15.90
C SER A 259 -11.10 -0.92 -15.54
N GLU A 260 -11.71 -1.99 -15.01
CA GLU A 260 -11.04 -3.28 -14.82
C GLU A 260 -10.50 -3.84 -16.16
N GLU A 261 -11.17 -3.58 -17.28
CA GLU A 261 -10.70 -3.99 -18.61
C GLU A 261 -9.42 -3.26 -19.00
N SER A 262 -9.24 -1.99 -18.64
CA SER A 262 -7.98 -1.26 -18.89
C SER A 262 -6.82 -1.82 -18.06
N ILE A 263 -7.07 -2.21 -16.80
CA ILE A 263 -6.07 -2.92 -15.97
C ILE A 263 -5.63 -4.24 -16.63
N GLU A 264 -6.56 -5.01 -17.19
CA GLU A 264 -6.26 -6.24 -17.91
C GLU A 264 -5.49 -5.99 -19.23
N GLN A 265 -5.47 -4.76 -19.73
CA GLN A 265 -4.70 -4.32 -20.89
C GLN A 265 -3.34 -3.71 -20.51
N GLY A 266 -3.10 -3.48 -19.22
CA GLY A 266 -1.88 -2.89 -18.71
C GLY A 266 -1.97 -1.40 -18.39
N ASP A 267 -3.11 -0.73 -18.61
CA ASP A 267 -3.31 0.68 -18.26
C ASP A 267 -3.63 0.78 -16.77
N ILE A 268 -2.58 0.88 -15.94
CA ILE A 268 -2.72 0.84 -14.47
C ILE A 268 -2.55 2.21 -13.80
N GLY A 269 -2.16 3.26 -14.55
CA GLY A 269 -2.02 4.63 -14.06
C GLY A 269 -0.75 4.88 -13.25
N GLY A 270 -0.34 3.95 -12.42
CA GLY A 270 0.82 3.97 -11.55
C GLY A 270 0.95 2.65 -10.82
N SER A 271 2.01 2.45 -10.05
CA SER A 271 2.07 1.35 -9.10
C SER A 271 1.16 1.66 -7.93
N PHE A 272 0.41 0.66 -7.44
CA PHE A 272 -0.54 0.85 -6.34
C PHE A 272 -0.91 -0.45 -5.64
N TYR A 273 -1.33 -0.34 -4.38
CA TYR A 273 -2.00 -1.42 -3.63
C TYR A 273 -3.52 -1.31 -3.76
N ARG A 274 -4.19 -2.45 -3.88
CA ARG A 274 -5.65 -2.57 -3.92
C ARG A 274 -6.15 -3.64 -2.96
N GLN A 275 -7.16 -3.27 -2.18
CA GLN A 275 -7.95 -4.21 -1.40
C GLN A 275 -9.34 -4.32 -2.03
N GLN A 276 -9.75 -5.53 -2.39
CA GLN A 276 -11.04 -5.77 -3.03
C GLN A 276 -11.91 -6.69 -2.18
N PHE A 277 -13.11 -6.21 -1.87
CA PHE A 277 -14.11 -6.97 -1.12
C PHE A 277 -15.07 -7.69 -2.06
N PHE A 278 -15.25 -8.99 -1.86
CA PHE A 278 -16.26 -9.78 -2.54
C PHE A 278 -17.49 -9.88 -1.65
N ILE A 279 -18.63 -9.41 -2.14
CA ILE A 279 -19.85 -9.27 -1.35
C ILE A 279 -20.96 -10.13 -1.96
N ARG A 280 -21.66 -10.91 -1.12
CA ARG A 280 -22.88 -11.63 -1.48
C ARG A 280 -24.05 -11.14 -0.62
N GLY A 281 -24.94 -10.32 -1.19
CA GLY A 281 -25.99 -9.66 -0.43
C GLY A 281 -25.43 -8.63 0.55
N ALA A 282 -25.52 -8.86 1.84
CA ALA A 282 -24.93 -8.01 2.89
C ALA A 282 -23.69 -8.65 3.57
N GLU A 283 -23.21 -9.76 3.04
CA GLU A 283 -22.10 -10.52 3.63
C GLU A 283 -20.84 -10.38 2.78
N VAL A 284 -19.72 -10.03 3.41
CA VAL A 284 -18.38 -10.10 2.79
C VAL A 284 -17.98 -11.57 2.76
N ILE A 285 -17.85 -12.12 1.55
CA ILE A 285 -17.54 -13.55 1.33
C ILE A 285 -16.07 -13.78 0.96
N GLY A 286 -15.32 -12.73 0.75
CA GLY A 286 -13.90 -12.82 0.43
C GLY A 286 -13.25 -11.44 0.39
N LEU A 287 -11.94 -11.46 0.48
CA LEU A 287 -11.07 -10.30 0.44
C LEU A 287 -9.84 -10.68 -0.37
N SER A 288 -9.46 -9.88 -1.36
CA SER A 288 -8.18 -10.01 -2.04
C SER A 288 -7.30 -8.80 -1.77
N HIS A 289 -5.99 -9.06 -1.78
CA HIS A 289 -4.96 -8.06 -1.66
C HIS A 289 -4.09 -8.13 -2.91
N GLU A 290 -3.98 -7.02 -3.60
CA GLU A 290 -3.26 -6.94 -4.86
C GLU A 290 -2.33 -5.73 -4.85
N ILE A 291 -1.10 -5.93 -5.32
CA ILE A 291 -0.18 -4.84 -5.66
C ILE A 291 0.01 -4.87 -7.17
N PHE A 292 -0.21 -3.75 -7.83
CA PHE A 292 0.07 -3.56 -9.24
C PHE A 292 1.37 -2.78 -9.39
N LEU A 293 2.26 -3.23 -10.28
CA LEU A 293 3.55 -2.59 -10.52
C LEU A 293 3.70 -2.26 -12.01
N LEU A 294 4.21 -1.06 -12.29
CA LEU A 294 4.58 -0.65 -13.64
C LEU A 294 5.71 -1.52 -14.18
N GLY A 295 5.69 -1.78 -15.47
CA GLY A 295 6.67 -2.62 -16.14
C GLY A 295 6.94 -2.23 -17.58
N ASP A 296 6.20 -1.29 -18.16
CA ASP A 296 6.42 -0.81 -19.52
C ASP A 296 7.71 0.03 -19.61
N GLU A 297 8.63 -0.36 -20.52
CA GLU A 297 9.94 0.26 -20.67
C GLU A 297 9.90 1.72 -21.14
N ASP A 298 8.82 2.09 -21.82
CA ASP A 298 8.59 3.45 -22.31
C ASP A 298 7.87 4.34 -21.27
N SER A 299 7.39 3.74 -20.19
CA SER A 299 6.67 4.38 -19.10
C SER A 299 7.47 4.38 -17.81
N ASN A 300 7.52 3.23 -17.12
CA ASN A 300 8.32 3.02 -15.92
C ASN A 300 8.51 1.51 -15.65
N THR A 301 9.65 1.11 -15.07
CA THR A 301 10.00 -0.29 -14.79
C THR A 301 10.28 -0.47 -13.30
N ASP A 302 9.21 -0.58 -12.50
CA ASP A 302 9.29 -0.63 -11.04
C ASP A 302 9.79 -1.97 -10.49
N GLU A 303 10.00 -2.99 -11.34
CA GLU A 303 10.55 -4.28 -10.91
C GLU A 303 11.94 -4.18 -10.26
N TYR A 304 12.66 -3.09 -10.52
CA TYR A 304 13.97 -2.82 -9.92
C TYR A 304 13.97 -1.65 -8.94
N ASP A 305 12.80 -1.08 -8.62
CA ASP A 305 12.62 0.04 -7.71
C ASP A 305 12.20 -0.45 -6.30
N PRO A 306 13.16 -0.78 -5.42
CA PRO A 306 12.85 -1.45 -4.16
C PRO A 306 11.98 -0.60 -3.22
N HIS A 307 12.14 0.73 -3.25
CA HIS A 307 11.30 1.60 -2.43
C HIS A 307 9.84 1.60 -2.89
N VAL A 308 9.57 1.63 -4.20
CA VAL A 308 8.20 1.55 -4.73
C VAL A 308 7.54 0.23 -4.31
N ILE A 309 8.22 -0.90 -4.52
CA ILE A 309 7.70 -2.22 -4.17
C ILE A 309 7.37 -2.33 -2.67
N THR A 310 8.27 -1.84 -1.80
CA THR A 310 8.06 -1.91 -0.35
C THR A 310 7.11 -0.85 0.18
N HIS A 311 6.95 0.28 -0.51
CA HIS A 311 5.91 1.27 -0.25
C HIS A 311 4.52 0.66 -0.45
N GLU A 312 4.26 0.03 -1.60
CA GLU A 312 2.98 -0.63 -1.86
C GLU A 312 2.70 -1.76 -0.85
N PHE A 313 3.76 -2.44 -0.39
CA PHE A 313 3.63 -3.41 0.69
C PHE A 313 3.32 -2.74 2.05
N GLY A 314 3.73 -1.50 2.28
CA GLY A 314 3.34 -0.68 3.42
C GLY A 314 1.82 -0.50 3.50
N HIS A 315 1.16 -0.20 2.38
CA HIS A 315 -0.31 -0.13 2.28
C HIS A 315 -0.98 -1.49 2.50
N TYR A 316 -0.37 -2.58 1.99
CA TYR A 316 -0.85 -3.93 2.31
C TYR A 316 -0.83 -4.20 3.82
N LEU A 317 0.16 -3.69 4.56
CA LEU A 317 0.22 -3.86 6.02
C LEU A 317 -0.88 -3.08 6.74
N THR A 318 -1.11 -1.83 6.40
CA THR A 318 -2.17 -1.04 7.02
C THR A 318 -3.54 -1.63 6.70
N GLY A 319 -3.77 -2.07 5.49
CA GLY A 319 -5.00 -2.73 5.08
C GLY A 319 -5.30 -4.04 5.82
N ASN A 320 -4.28 -4.73 6.38
CA ASN A 320 -4.45 -6.02 7.06
C ASN A 320 -4.32 -5.95 8.57
N PHE A 321 -3.37 -5.19 9.08
CA PHE A 321 -3.00 -5.22 10.49
C PHE A 321 -3.38 -3.95 11.25
N SER A 322 -3.71 -2.87 10.52
CA SER A 322 -4.03 -1.58 11.07
C SER A 322 -5.47 -1.16 10.75
N ARG A 323 -5.68 0.12 10.66
CA ARG A 323 -6.90 0.76 10.18
C ARG A 323 -6.54 1.73 9.06
N TYR A 324 -7.24 1.62 7.96
CA TYR A 324 -7.04 2.41 6.76
C TYR A 324 -8.19 3.40 6.59
N ASP A 325 -7.95 4.69 6.79
CA ASP A 325 -8.95 5.76 6.68
C ASP A 325 -8.66 6.71 5.49
N ALA A 326 -7.59 6.46 4.72
CA ALA A 326 -7.17 7.35 3.64
C ALA A 326 -8.18 7.38 2.49
N LEU A 327 -8.19 8.50 1.79
CA LEU A 327 -9.07 8.72 0.64
C LEU A 327 -8.47 8.17 -0.67
N GLY A 328 -7.15 7.93 -0.68
CA GLY A 328 -6.41 7.65 -1.89
C GLY A 328 -6.38 8.80 -2.88
N GLY A 329 -5.98 8.52 -4.10
CA GLY A 329 -5.96 9.46 -5.23
C GLY A 329 -4.63 10.19 -5.40
N ASN A 330 -4.49 10.88 -6.52
CA ASN A 330 -3.24 11.51 -6.94
C ASN A 330 -2.70 12.53 -5.93
N HIS A 331 -1.42 12.42 -5.63
CA HIS A 331 -0.68 13.30 -4.72
C HIS A 331 0.77 13.43 -5.18
N ALA A 332 1.47 14.40 -4.59
CA ALA A 332 2.89 14.61 -4.74
C ALA A 332 3.51 14.93 -3.37
N ILE A 333 4.80 14.65 -3.24
CA ILE A 333 5.54 14.78 -1.98
C ILE A 333 5.51 16.20 -1.35
N ASP A 334 5.29 17.23 -2.17
CA ASP A 334 5.20 18.63 -1.77
C ASP A 334 3.76 19.17 -1.70
N ASP A 335 2.77 18.29 -1.80
CA ASP A 335 1.37 18.64 -1.59
C ASP A 335 1.03 18.84 -0.10
N ARG A 336 0.02 19.66 0.15
CA ARG A 336 -0.67 19.70 1.43
C ARG A 336 -1.91 18.82 1.34
N LEU A 337 -1.86 17.71 2.04
CA LEU A 337 -2.83 16.62 1.93
C LEU A 337 -3.86 16.64 3.06
N ASP A 338 -5.01 16.02 2.81
CA ASP A 338 -5.87 15.53 3.88
C ASP A 338 -5.02 14.66 4.82
N PHE A 339 -5.11 14.88 6.11
CA PHE A 339 -4.19 14.26 7.09
C PHE A 339 -4.24 12.72 7.08
N ARG A 340 -5.36 12.13 6.66
CA ARG A 340 -5.49 10.68 6.52
C ARG A 340 -4.62 10.15 5.41
N LEU A 341 -4.57 10.88 4.31
CA LEU A 341 -3.70 10.52 3.17
C LEU A 341 -2.24 10.82 3.51
N ALA A 342 -1.94 11.99 4.09
CA ALA A 342 -0.58 12.34 4.50
C ALA A 342 0.03 11.28 5.44
N PHE A 343 -0.78 10.73 6.36
CA PHE A 343 -0.31 9.69 7.27
C PHE A 343 -0.08 8.36 6.53
N GLU A 344 -0.99 7.95 5.67
CA GLU A 344 -0.91 6.66 4.98
C GLU A 344 0.26 6.61 4.00
N GLU A 345 0.45 7.67 3.20
CA GLU A 345 1.56 7.74 2.25
C GLU A 345 2.91 7.91 2.98
N GLY A 346 2.95 8.79 3.99
CA GLY A 346 4.15 8.95 4.81
C GLY A 346 4.53 7.70 5.59
N TRP A 347 3.55 6.89 6.03
CA TRP A 347 3.80 5.57 6.59
C TRP A 347 4.43 4.63 5.55
N ALA A 348 3.85 4.53 4.35
CA ALA A 348 4.32 3.63 3.31
C ALA A 348 5.75 3.98 2.87
N ASP A 349 6.05 5.28 2.76
CA ASP A 349 7.41 5.77 2.48
C ASP A 349 8.40 5.44 3.60
N ALA A 350 8.05 5.70 4.87
CA ALA A 350 8.89 5.33 6.01
C ALA A 350 9.12 3.82 6.06
N PHE A 351 8.06 3.02 5.88
CA PHE A 351 8.16 1.57 5.86
C PHE A 351 9.07 1.07 4.75
N SER A 352 9.08 1.73 3.59
CA SER A 352 9.98 1.36 2.50
C SER A 352 11.46 1.42 2.92
N GLY A 353 11.87 2.50 3.58
CA GLY A 353 13.21 2.63 4.13
C GLY A 353 13.51 1.65 5.26
N ILE A 354 12.53 1.45 6.16
CA ILE A 354 12.62 0.50 7.29
C ILE A 354 12.83 -0.93 6.77
N ALA A 355 12.02 -1.38 5.82
CA ALA A 355 12.10 -2.70 5.22
C ALA A 355 13.45 -2.96 4.55
N LEU A 356 14.01 -1.93 3.91
CA LEU A 356 15.26 -2.01 3.18
C LEU A 356 16.51 -1.76 4.04
N SER A 357 16.36 -1.38 5.31
CA SER A 357 17.46 -0.97 6.20
C SER A 357 18.56 -2.01 6.36
N THR A 358 18.25 -3.30 6.21
CA THR A 358 19.21 -4.41 6.26
C THR A 358 19.45 -5.08 4.91
N ALA A 359 18.93 -4.51 3.83
CA ALA A 359 19.10 -5.04 2.49
C ALA A 359 20.58 -4.99 2.04
N ALA A 360 20.96 -5.91 1.15
CA ALA A 360 22.26 -5.83 0.51
C ALA A 360 22.35 -4.58 -0.39
N THR A 361 23.52 -3.94 -0.45
CA THR A 361 23.75 -2.75 -1.29
C THR A 361 23.37 -2.97 -2.77
N ALA A 362 23.53 -4.19 -3.28
CA ALA A 362 23.11 -4.55 -4.64
C ALA A 362 21.60 -4.50 -4.85
N LEU A 363 20.80 -4.60 -3.78
CA LEU A 363 19.35 -4.49 -3.81
C LEU A 363 18.90 -3.05 -3.54
N ALA A 364 19.44 -2.40 -2.50
CA ALA A 364 19.13 -1.03 -2.13
C ALA A 364 20.42 -0.29 -1.71
N GLU A 365 20.84 0.69 -2.49
CA GLU A 365 22.10 1.42 -2.26
C GLU A 365 22.05 2.29 -1.00
N SER A 366 20.89 2.89 -0.71
CA SER A 366 20.70 3.80 0.42
C SER A 366 19.25 3.74 0.91
N PRO A 367 18.93 2.87 1.87
CA PRO A 367 17.57 2.70 2.39
C PRO A 367 16.92 3.98 2.94
N ALA A 368 17.72 4.86 3.53
CA ALA A 368 17.26 6.14 4.07
C ALA A 368 16.89 7.18 2.99
N ASN A 369 17.07 6.86 1.73
CA ASN A 369 16.71 7.75 0.62
C ASN A 369 15.71 7.03 -0.28
N TYR A 370 14.44 7.44 -0.19
CA TYR A 370 13.41 7.00 -1.11
C TYR A 370 13.83 7.29 -2.54
N ARG A 371 13.66 6.32 -3.43
CA ARG A 371 14.00 6.44 -4.84
C ARG A 371 12.99 5.72 -5.71
N ASN A 372 12.65 6.38 -6.80
CA ASN A 372 11.84 5.84 -7.89
C ASN A 372 12.51 6.21 -9.22
N SER A 373 12.80 5.25 -10.09
CA SER A 373 13.30 5.49 -11.44
C SER A 373 12.18 6.05 -12.32
N LEU A 374 12.50 6.96 -13.20
CA LEU A 374 11.51 7.69 -14.00
C LEU A 374 11.91 7.85 -15.45
N GLY A 375 10.92 7.79 -16.34
CA GLY A 375 11.00 8.14 -17.73
C GLY A 375 11.56 7.06 -18.63
N VAL A 376 11.52 7.32 -19.92
CA VAL A 376 12.03 6.42 -20.95
C VAL A 376 13.47 6.02 -20.66
N ASN A 377 13.75 4.71 -20.72
CA ASN A 377 15.04 4.10 -20.36
C ASN A 377 15.49 4.38 -18.92
N GLN A 378 14.56 4.75 -18.02
CA GLN A 378 14.81 4.93 -16.58
C GLN A 378 16.01 5.85 -16.27
N ALA A 379 16.22 6.86 -17.09
CA ALA A 379 17.41 7.75 -17.07
C ALA A 379 17.35 8.82 -15.98
N ARG A 380 16.31 8.86 -15.15
CA ARG A 380 16.13 9.82 -14.07
C ARG A 380 15.69 9.10 -12.80
N THR A 381 15.93 9.73 -11.66
CA THR A 381 15.48 9.21 -10.36
C THR A 381 14.79 10.34 -9.60
N PHE A 382 13.54 10.13 -9.22
CA PHE A 382 12.92 10.88 -8.14
C PHE A 382 13.54 10.40 -6.82
N ARG A 383 13.85 11.31 -5.90
CA ARG A 383 14.43 10.94 -4.60
C ARG A 383 14.19 12.00 -3.55
N TYR A 384 14.04 11.58 -2.32
CA TYR A 384 14.14 12.43 -1.14
C TYR A 384 14.66 11.63 0.06
N SER A 385 15.13 12.33 1.09
CA SER A 385 15.67 11.69 2.29
C SER A 385 14.56 11.46 3.31
N LEU A 386 14.45 10.25 3.81
CA LEU A 386 13.56 9.90 4.92
C LEU A 386 14.07 10.40 6.28
N GLU A 387 15.38 10.67 6.39
CA GLU A 387 15.99 11.25 7.61
C GLU A 387 15.93 12.78 7.64
N ALA A 388 15.65 13.43 6.50
CA ALA A 388 15.71 14.89 6.43
C ALA A 388 14.52 15.53 7.13
N ILE A 389 14.81 16.58 7.89
CA ILE A 389 13.81 17.36 8.63
C ILE A 389 13.44 18.68 7.94
N ASN A 390 14.10 19.01 6.83
CA ASN A 390 13.92 20.28 6.11
C ASN A 390 13.15 20.04 4.81
N HIS A 391 11.86 19.77 4.91
CA HIS A 391 10.97 19.64 3.77
C HIS A 391 10.42 21.00 3.31
N SER A 392 10.11 21.13 2.02
CA SER A 392 9.51 22.36 1.46
C SER A 392 8.10 22.60 1.98
N VAL A 393 7.41 21.53 2.36
CA VAL A 393 6.14 21.53 3.05
C VAL A 393 6.33 20.72 4.33
N ALA A 394 6.22 21.34 5.49
CA ALA A 394 6.33 20.68 6.78
C ALA A 394 4.98 20.73 7.52
N GLY A 395 4.71 19.73 8.33
CA GLY A 395 3.49 19.65 9.15
C GLY A 395 2.77 18.31 9.06
N TRP A 396 1.75 18.17 9.86
CA TRP A 396 0.91 16.98 10.00
C TRP A 396 0.13 16.59 8.73
N TYR A 397 0.05 17.50 7.77
CA TYR A 397 -0.59 17.35 6.46
C TYR A 397 0.42 17.05 5.34
N SER A 398 1.68 16.83 5.69
CA SER A 398 2.77 16.56 4.76
C SER A 398 3.19 15.10 4.82
N GLU A 399 3.10 14.42 3.71
CA GLU A 399 3.59 13.05 3.51
C GLU A 399 5.07 12.94 3.91
N ALA A 400 5.92 13.84 3.41
CA ALA A 400 7.35 13.86 3.72
C ALA A 400 7.64 14.05 5.21
N SER A 401 6.88 14.89 5.91
CA SER A 401 7.03 15.08 7.36
C SER A 401 6.65 13.84 8.14
N VAL A 402 5.54 13.19 7.78
CA VAL A 402 5.13 11.93 8.40
C VAL A 402 6.16 10.84 8.16
N ALA A 403 6.63 10.69 6.91
CA ALA A 403 7.69 9.74 6.56
C ALA A 403 8.96 9.96 7.39
N SER A 404 9.39 11.22 7.50
CA SER A 404 10.58 11.58 8.28
C SER A 404 10.41 11.29 9.77
N ILE A 405 9.27 11.66 10.38
CA ILE A 405 9.00 11.36 11.79
C ILE A 405 9.06 9.84 12.04
N LEU A 406 8.38 9.05 11.22
CA LEU A 406 8.30 7.60 11.42
C LEU A 406 9.65 6.90 11.18
N TYR A 407 10.42 7.37 10.20
CA TYR A 407 11.73 6.82 9.93
C TYR A 407 12.75 7.17 11.03
N ASN A 408 12.79 8.41 11.51
CA ASN A 408 13.65 8.83 12.62
C ASN A 408 13.24 8.20 13.96
N LEU A 409 11.99 7.80 14.16
CA LEU A 409 11.59 6.96 15.30
C LEU A 409 12.18 5.55 15.21
N PHE A 410 12.41 5.05 14.01
CA PHE A 410 12.93 3.70 13.78
C PHE A 410 14.44 3.62 13.92
N ASP A 411 15.19 4.52 13.30
CA ASP A 411 16.61 4.37 13.07
C ASP A 411 17.49 4.82 14.26
N ALA A 412 18.80 4.54 14.15
CA ALA A 412 19.78 4.84 15.20
C ALA A 412 20.66 6.05 14.87
N ASN A 413 20.43 6.71 13.74
CA ASN A 413 21.27 7.80 13.28
C ASN A 413 20.82 9.12 13.91
N ASN A 414 21.47 9.54 14.98
CA ASN A 414 21.27 10.87 15.53
C ASN A 414 21.78 11.94 14.56
N ASN A 415 20.88 12.54 13.79
CA ASN A 415 21.20 13.62 12.86
C ASN A 415 21.15 15.01 13.52
N GLY A 416 21.06 15.06 14.87
CA GLY A 416 21.11 16.25 15.69
C GLY A 416 19.74 16.84 16.07
N VAL A 417 18.65 16.19 15.64
CA VAL A 417 17.27 16.60 15.95
C VAL A 417 16.52 15.51 16.70
N ASP A 418 16.87 14.26 16.42
CA ASP A 418 16.36 13.07 17.09
C ASP A 418 17.42 12.45 18.00
N ASP A 419 17.06 12.17 19.22
CA ASP A 419 17.86 11.41 20.20
C ASP A 419 17.03 10.20 20.64
N ILE A 420 16.43 9.51 19.63
CA ILE A 420 15.52 8.40 19.83
C ILE A 420 15.78 7.28 18.81
N GLU A 421 15.76 6.04 19.28
CA GLU A 421 15.82 4.82 18.47
C GLU A 421 14.85 3.82 19.08
N LEU A 422 13.74 3.57 18.41
CA LEU A 422 12.74 2.58 18.86
C LEU A 422 12.86 1.26 18.12
N GLY A 423 13.38 1.29 16.91
CA GLY A 423 13.28 0.17 15.98
C GLY A 423 11.85 -0.06 15.48
N PHE A 424 11.67 -1.05 14.62
CA PHE A 424 10.38 -1.29 13.95
C PHE A 424 9.31 -1.90 14.86
N GLY A 425 9.69 -2.77 15.81
CA GLY A 425 8.73 -3.50 16.66
C GLY A 425 7.71 -2.59 17.37
N PRO A 426 8.13 -1.55 18.12
CA PRO A 426 7.20 -0.60 18.74
C PRO A 426 6.30 0.16 17.77
N ILE A 427 6.78 0.52 16.60
CA ILE A 427 6.00 1.19 15.55
C ILE A 427 4.88 0.25 15.07
N PHE A 428 5.22 -0.98 14.72
CA PHE A 428 4.26 -1.99 14.28
C PHE A 428 3.27 -2.35 15.39
N GLN A 429 3.72 -2.39 16.65
CA GLN A 429 2.86 -2.65 17.81
C GLN A 429 1.78 -1.57 17.97
N VAL A 430 2.10 -0.30 17.73
CA VAL A 430 1.09 0.77 17.76
C VAL A 430 0.07 0.54 16.65
N LEU A 431 0.50 0.43 15.41
CA LEU A 431 -0.37 0.26 14.23
C LEU A 431 -1.32 -0.93 14.36
N SER A 432 -0.82 -2.06 14.88
CA SER A 432 -1.60 -3.29 15.06
C SER A 432 -2.43 -3.34 16.34
N SER A 433 -2.25 -2.37 17.27
CA SER A 433 -2.94 -2.36 18.56
C SER A 433 -4.45 -2.13 18.43
N SER A 434 -5.22 -2.74 19.32
CA SER A 434 -6.67 -2.48 19.38
C SER A 434 -6.99 -1.03 19.73
N ALA A 435 -6.16 -0.38 20.55
CA ALA A 435 -6.35 1.02 20.94
C ALA A 435 -6.27 1.95 19.73
N TYR A 436 -5.26 1.77 18.87
CA TYR A 436 -5.12 2.53 17.63
C TYR A 436 -6.28 2.26 16.66
N ARG A 437 -6.57 0.97 16.41
CA ARG A 437 -7.61 0.57 15.46
C ARG A 437 -9.03 0.94 15.87
N SER A 438 -9.29 1.11 17.17
CA SER A 438 -10.61 1.50 17.70
C SER A 438 -10.67 2.94 18.22
N SER A 439 -9.68 3.78 17.89
CA SER A 439 -9.76 5.21 18.22
C SER A 439 -10.99 5.85 17.58
N ASP A 440 -11.61 6.78 18.29
CA ASP A 440 -12.76 7.53 17.78
C ASP A 440 -12.36 8.62 16.76
N SER A 441 -11.08 9.04 16.74
CA SER A 441 -10.53 9.91 15.69
C SER A 441 -10.36 9.15 14.36
N LEU A 442 -10.16 9.84 13.26
CA LEU A 442 -9.64 9.24 12.03
C LEU A 442 -8.11 9.08 12.14
N VAL A 443 -7.57 8.12 11.40
CA VAL A 443 -6.12 7.83 11.36
C VAL A 443 -5.34 9.07 10.92
N SER A 444 -4.29 9.40 11.68
CA SER A 444 -3.46 10.57 11.47
C SER A 444 -2.13 10.43 12.23
N LEU A 445 -1.20 11.36 12.00
CA LEU A 445 0.00 11.48 12.82
C LEU A 445 -0.35 11.63 14.32
N TYR A 446 -1.39 12.39 14.66
CA TYR A 446 -1.82 12.58 16.06
C TYR A 446 -2.25 11.28 16.70
N THR A 447 -3.10 10.51 16.03
CA THR A 447 -3.55 9.20 16.53
C THR A 447 -2.35 8.29 16.77
N PHE A 448 -1.41 8.22 15.83
CA PHE A 448 -0.22 7.37 15.95
C PHE A 448 0.69 7.82 17.10
N ILE A 449 1.08 9.07 17.13
CA ILE A 449 2.01 9.62 18.15
C ILE A 449 1.41 9.56 19.55
N HIS A 450 0.11 9.89 19.71
CA HIS A 450 -0.54 9.77 21.00
C HIS A 450 -0.52 8.33 21.51
N GLN A 451 -0.89 7.35 20.69
CA GLN A 451 -0.87 5.94 21.08
C GLN A 451 0.56 5.42 21.33
N LEU A 452 1.56 5.92 20.59
CA LEU A 452 2.96 5.61 20.85
C LEU A 452 3.41 6.13 22.24
N LYS A 453 3.10 7.39 22.56
CA LYS A 453 3.43 8.01 23.87
C LYS A 453 2.73 7.31 25.04
N GLN A 454 1.56 6.67 24.84
CA GLN A 454 0.92 5.86 25.88
C GLN A 454 1.68 4.56 26.18
N GLN A 455 2.49 4.08 25.25
CA GLN A 455 3.21 2.82 25.33
C GLN A 455 4.71 3.00 25.65
N ARG A 456 5.22 4.25 25.56
CA ARG A 456 6.65 4.56 25.64
C ARG A 456 6.95 5.61 26.69
N SER A 457 8.17 5.56 27.23
CA SER A 457 8.68 6.52 28.21
C SER A 457 9.39 7.73 27.58
N GLU A 458 9.68 7.68 26.28
CA GLU A 458 10.48 8.63 25.52
C GLU A 458 9.66 9.85 25.03
N GLY A 459 8.59 10.22 25.73
CA GLY A 459 7.64 11.24 25.31
C GLY A 459 8.27 12.58 24.93
N ASP A 460 9.25 13.09 25.69
CA ASP A 460 9.90 14.37 25.40
C ASP A 460 10.74 14.31 24.10
N ALA A 461 11.40 13.17 23.81
CA ALA A 461 12.16 13.00 22.57
C ALA A 461 11.22 12.87 21.36
N ILE A 462 10.09 12.15 21.52
CA ILE A 462 9.04 12.05 20.49
C ILE A 462 8.47 13.45 20.18
N ASP A 463 8.15 14.25 21.21
CA ASP A 463 7.64 15.61 21.02
C ASP A 463 8.65 16.52 20.32
N SER A 464 9.95 16.38 20.64
CA SER A 464 11.02 17.15 19.96
C SER A 464 11.13 16.78 18.48
N LEU A 465 11.00 15.51 18.15
CA LEU A 465 11.03 15.04 16.77
C LEU A 465 9.80 15.55 16.00
N VAL A 466 8.61 15.44 16.56
CA VAL A 466 7.37 15.95 15.96
C VAL A 466 7.44 17.46 15.72
N ALA A 467 7.96 18.22 16.71
CA ALA A 467 8.13 19.67 16.60
C ALA A 467 9.14 20.08 15.50
N SER A 468 10.12 19.21 15.16
CA SER A 468 11.05 19.46 14.05
C SER A 468 10.35 19.48 12.68
N GLN A 469 9.10 19.00 12.61
CA GLN A 469 8.27 18.96 11.42
C GLN A 469 7.05 19.90 11.54
N ASP A 470 7.21 21.06 12.19
CA ASP A 470 6.18 22.09 12.35
C ASP A 470 4.82 21.53 12.84
N THR A 471 4.88 20.58 13.77
CA THR A 471 3.70 19.99 14.41
C THR A 471 3.81 20.16 15.92
N GLU A 472 2.75 20.61 16.57
CA GLU A 472 2.73 20.85 18.01
C GLU A 472 2.77 19.55 18.82
N THR A 473 3.14 19.68 20.11
CA THR A 473 3.14 18.55 21.06
C THR A 473 1.82 17.80 21.03
N VAL A 474 1.86 16.52 20.72
CA VAL A 474 0.66 15.69 20.62
C VAL A 474 0.15 15.28 22.00
N VAL A 475 -1.06 15.71 22.36
CA VAL A 475 -1.70 15.46 23.67
C VAL A 475 -2.85 14.47 23.61
N ASP A 476 -3.47 14.29 22.43
CA ASP A 476 -4.57 13.36 22.21
C ASP A 476 -4.63 12.88 20.74
N ASP A 477 -5.57 11.98 20.45
CA ASP A 477 -5.79 11.40 19.10
C ASP A 477 -6.33 12.44 18.09
N PHE A 478 -6.74 13.64 18.52
CA PHE A 478 -7.46 14.63 17.71
C PHE A 478 -6.59 15.84 17.33
N GLY A 479 -5.35 15.91 17.79
CA GLY A 479 -4.52 17.09 17.56
C GLY A 479 -5.08 18.36 18.21
N SER A 480 -5.74 18.22 19.38
CA SER A 480 -6.42 19.34 20.05
C SER A 480 -5.48 20.45 20.51
N ASN A 481 -4.17 20.19 20.56
CA ASN A 481 -3.14 21.16 20.94
C ASN A 481 -2.48 21.84 19.73
N GLU A 482 -2.87 21.48 18.51
CA GLU A 482 -2.29 22.05 17.31
C GLU A 482 -2.57 23.54 17.22
N ASP A 483 -1.50 24.34 17.07
CA ASP A 483 -1.62 25.77 16.83
C ASP A 483 -1.71 26.03 15.32
N ILE A 484 -2.91 26.31 14.87
CA ILE A 484 -3.20 26.65 13.48
C ILE A 484 -2.47 27.91 12.99
N SER A 485 -1.98 28.76 13.89
CA SER A 485 -1.19 29.95 13.55
C SER A 485 0.23 29.62 13.10
N ASN A 486 0.76 28.45 13.45
CA ASN A 486 2.09 27.99 13.05
C ASN A 486 2.12 27.26 11.71
N ASN A 487 0.96 26.90 11.22
CA ASN A 487 0.87 26.22 9.93
C ASN A 487 1.15 27.21 8.82
N ASP A 488 2.34 27.56 8.53
CA ASP A 488 2.86 28.49 7.49
C ASP A 488 1.99 28.62 6.22
N ILE A 489 0.69 28.45 6.42
CA ILE A 489 -0.40 28.75 5.52
C ILE A 489 -0.51 30.29 5.55
N ALA A 490 0.62 30.91 5.17
CA ALA A 490 0.84 32.33 5.28
C ALA A 490 -0.32 33.10 4.66
N GLY A 491 -1.11 33.76 5.50
CA GLY A 491 -2.22 34.61 5.10
C GLY A 491 -3.59 33.94 5.12
N ASP A 492 -3.72 32.70 5.58
CA ASP A 492 -5.04 32.11 5.84
C ASP A 492 -5.39 32.26 7.33
N GLU A 493 -5.98 33.39 7.70
CA GLU A 493 -6.53 33.62 9.04
C GLU A 493 -7.70 32.66 9.36
N ASP A 494 -7.96 31.73 8.46
CA ASP A 494 -9.14 30.88 8.38
C ASP A 494 -8.82 29.38 8.38
N VAL A 495 -7.62 28.95 8.80
CA VAL A 495 -7.34 27.53 9.01
C VAL A 495 -8.03 27.10 10.31
N ASP A 496 -9.07 26.31 10.14
CA ASP A 496 -9.79 25.72 11.25
C ASP A 496 -8.89 24.72 12.02
N SER A 497 -9.21 24.47 13.29
CA SER A 497 -8.60 23.39 14.07
C SER A 497 -8.70 22.07 13.32
N VAL A 498 -7.78 21.12 13.57
CA VAL A 498 -7.79 19.79 12.94
C VAL A 498 -9.17 19.14 13.07
N TYR A 499 -9.79 19.28 14.25
CA TYR A 499 -11.18 18.91 14.49
C TYR A 499 -11.91 20.05 15.19
N THR A 500 -13.17 20.26 14.83
CA THR A 500 -14.06 21.25 15.44
C THR A 500 -15.16 20.54 16.23
N GLU A 501 -15.36 20.92 17.49
CA GLU A 501 -16.48 20.38 18.30
C GLU A 501 -17.85 20.80 17.71
N LEU A 502 -18.77 19.84 17.60
CA LEU A 502 -20.13 20.04 17.10
C LEU A 502 -21.14 19.81 18.23
N PRO A 503 -21.39 20.82 19.09
CA PRO A 503 -22.30 20.68 20.21
C PRO A 503 -23.75 20.62 19.74
N LEU A 504 -24.59 19.84 20.45
CA LEU A 504 -26.01 19.74 20.14
C LEU A 504 -26.73 21.08 20.33
N ASN A 505 -27.62 21.42 19.41
CA ASN A 505 -28.46 22.63 19.39
C ASN A 505 -27.66 23.95 19.33
N ILE A 506 -26.41 23.92 18.93
CA ILE A 506 -25.58 25.10 18.70
C ILE A 506 -25.03 25.00 17.27
N ALA A 507 -25.27 26.03 16.47
CA ALA A 507 -24.75 26.08 15.11
C ALA A 507 -23.25 26.41 15.13
N VAL A 508 -22.47 25.65 14.35
CA VAL A 508 -21.04 25.86 14.14
C VAL A 508 -20.81 26.21 12.67
N GLU A 509 -20.02 27.23 12.40
CA GLU A 509 -19.59 27.54 11.03
C GLU A 509 -18.30 26.81 10.71
N VAL A 510 -18.26 26.14 9.55
CA VAL A 510 -17.07 25.48 9.00
C VAL A 510 -16.95 25.81 7.51
N CYS A 511 -15.73 25.88 7.01
CA CYS A 511 -15.45 26.33 5.66
C CYS A 511 -14.56 25.33 4.91
N SER A 512 -15.14 24.65 3.92
CA SER A 512 -14.38 23.86 2.95
C SER A 512 -13.68 24.80 1.95
N ASN A 513 -12.44 24.52 1.60
CA ASN A 513 -11.69 25.28 0.60
C ASN A 513 -10.80 24.36 -0.24
N ASN A 514 -10.46 24.80 -1.45
CA ASN A 514 -9.59 24.08 -2.37
C ASN A 514 -8.34 24.91 -2.74
N GLN A 515 -7.83 25.68 -1.80
CA GLN A 515 -6.65 26.52 -2.00
C GLN A 515 -5.42 25.69 -2.41
N TYR A 516 -5.30 24.48 -1.90
CA TYR A 516 -4.21 23.54 -2.18
C TYR A 516 -4.57 22.49 -3.23
N GLY A 517 -5.73 22.58 -3.83
CA GLY A 517 -6.27 21.64 -4.80
C GLY A 517 -7.55 20.95 -4.32
N ASN A 518 -8.04 20.03 -5.14
CA ASN A 518 -9.32 19.35 -4.96
C ASN A 518 -9.15 17.96 -4.31
N ILE A 519 -10.25 17.31 -4.02
CA ILE A 519 -10.40 15.90 -3.62
C ILE A 519 -9.74 15.59 -2.26
N ASN A 520 -8.44 15.30 -2.27
CA ASN A 520 -7.67 14.80 -1.13
C ASN A 520 -6.67 15.82 -0.57
N LYS A 521 -6.83 17.09 -0.92
CA LYS A 521 -5.96 18.16 -0.44
C LYS A 521 -6.46 18.77 0.86
N LEU A 522 -5.54 19.37 1.61
CA LEU A 522 -5.82 20.07 2.86
C LEU A 522 -6.89 21.15 2.67
N GLY A 523 -7.87 21.20 3.57
CA GLY A 523 -8.96 22.17 3.58
C GLY A 523 -10.22 21.74 2.81
N VAL A 524 -10.14 20.73 1.95
CA VAL A 524 -11.32 20.20 1.23
C VAL A 524 -12.30 19.59 2.20
N ASN A 525 -11.86 18.66 3.03
CA ASN A 525 -12.66 18.08 4.11
C ASN A 525 -12.48 18.87 5.41
N GLN A 526 -13.59 19.16 6.09
CA GLN A 526 -13.64 19.69 7.45
C GLN A 526 -14.10 18.58 8.39
N PHE A 527 -13.52 18.51 9.59
CA PHE A 527 -13.73 17.41 10.52
C PHE A 527 -14.38 17.92 11.80
N LEU A 528 -15.55 17.38 12.13
CA LEU A 528 -16.32 17.79 13.30
C LEU A 528 -16.49 16.60 14.26
N ILE A 529 -16.47 16.86 15.55
CA ILE A 529 -16.68 15.87 16.61
C ILE A 529 -18.09 15.99 17.12
N LEU A 530 -18.87 14.93 17.00
CA LEU A 530 -20.23 14.81 17.56
C LEU A 530 -20.25 13.76 18.67
N ASP A 531 -20.56 14.16 19.91
CA ASP A 531 -20.86 13.19 20.97
C ASP A 531 -22.28 12.66 20.81
N ALA A 532 -22.40 11.41 20.38
CA ALA A 532 -23.66 10.75 20.16
C ALA A 532 -24.06 9.78 21.28
N SER A 533 -25.37 9.71 21.55
CA SER A 533 -25.97 8.74 22.47
C SER A 533 -26.65 7.62 21.67
N VAL A 534 -26.64 6.40 22.21
CA VAL A 534 -27.28 5.25 21.60
C VAL A 534 -28.80 5.46 21.38
N ASN A 535 -29.30 4.95 20.28
CA ASN A 535 -30.71 4.97 19.90
C ASN A 535 -31.35 6.37 19.87
N LYS A 536 -30.54 7.43 19.69
CA LYS A 536 -31.02 8.78 19.48
C LYS A 536 -31.00 9.10 17.98
N ASN A 537 -32.04 9.74 17.50
CA ASN A 537 -32.08 10.31 16.16
C ASN A 537 -31.50 11.73 16.20
N TYR A 538 -30.59 12.00 15.30
CA TYR A 538 -29.99 13.30 15.09
C TYR A 538 -30.46 13.86 13.75
N ARG A 539 -30.62 15.17 13.69
CA ARG A 539 -30.96 15.88 12.49
C ARG A 539 -29.92 16.96 12.22
N PHE A 540 -29.15 16.78 11.16
CA PHE A 540 -28.25 17.82 10.67
C PHE A 540 -28.99 18.82 9.80
N GLN A 541 -28.83 20.10 10.08
CA GLN A 541 -29.23 21.20 9.23
C GLN A 541 -27.98 21.90 8.74
N ILE A 542 -27.75 21.93 7.43
CA ILE A 542 -26.57 22.50 6.80
C ILE A 542 -27.01 23.62 5.90
N THR A 543 -26.51 24.83 6.16
CA THR A 543 -26.92 26.04 5.44
C THR A 543 -25.68 26.79 4.97
N PRO A 544 -25.52 27.06 3.66
CA PRO A 544 -24.44 27.92 3.18
C PRO A 544 -24.50 29.31 3.79
N THR A 545 -23.37 29.88 4.23
CA THR A 545 -23.30 31.16 4.92
C THR A 545 -22.70 32.30 4.10
N ASN A 546 -21.78 32.04 3.19
CA ASN A 546 -21.07 33.09 2.45
C ASN A 546 -21.70 33.48 1.10
N GLY A 547 -23.02 33.58 1.04
CA GLY A 547 -23.75 34.40 0.06
C GLY A 547 -23.69 33.94 -1.41
N VAL A 548 -23.16 32.78 -1.73
CA VAL A 548 -23.14 32.22 -3.10
C VAL A 548 -24.46 31.49 -3.33
N ALA A 549 -25.47 32.25 -3.78
CA ALA A 549 -26.76 31.68 -4.16
C ALA A 549 -26.55 30.67 -5.31
N GLY A 550 -26.92 29.43 -5.07
CA GLY A 550 -27.06 28.41 -6.10
C GLY A 550 -26.07 27.23 -6.06
N ASN A 551 -24.89 27.35 -5.45
CA ASN A 551 -23.88 26.28 -5.45
C ASN A 551 -23.46 25.80 -4.05
N GLY A 552 -24.34 25.89 -3.06
CA GLY A 552 -24.05 25.40 -1.71
C GLY A 552 -24.29 23.89 -1.55
N ARG A 553 -23.67 23.07 -2.38
CA ARG A 553 -23.73 21.60 -2.24
C ARG A 553 -22.70 21.14 -1.23
N ALA A 554 -23.14 20.56 -0.11
CA ALA A 554 -22.25 19.92 0.85
C ALA A 554 -22.38 18.41 0.77
N VAL A 555 -21.28 17.70 0.92
CA VAL A 555 -21.22 16.27 1.20
C VAL A 555 -20.91 16.09 2.66
N VAL A 556 -21.69 15.25 3.34
CA VAL A 556 -21.50 14.93 4.75
C VAL A 556 -21.37 13.44 4.91
N VAL A 557 -20.34 13.03 5.66
CA VAL A 557 -20.13 11.62 6.02
C VAL A 557 -19.95 11.53 7.53
N VAL A 558 -20.61 10.56 8.15
CA VAL A 558 -20.47 10.29 9.59
C VAL A 558 -19.70 8.99 9.77
N TYR A 559 -18.67 9.04 10.59
CA TYR A 559 -17.81 7.90 10.91
C TYR A 559 -17.88 7.56 12.40
N LYS A 560 -17.72 6.28 12.70
CA LYS A 560 -17.40 5.77 14.02
C LYS A 560 -16.23 4.82 13.92
N GLN A 561 -15.13 5.17 14.59
CA GLN A 561 -13.91 4.36 14.58
C GLN A 561 -13.45 4.01 13.14
N GLY A 562 -13.41 5.01 12.25
CA GLY A 562 -13.07 4.87 10.84
C GLY A 562 -14.16 4.26 9.95
N ASN A 563 -15.18 3.61 10.52
CA ASN A 563 -16.26 3.03 9.73
C ASN A 563 -17.27 4.09 9.31
N GLU A 564 -17.52 4.21 8.01
CA GLU A 564 -18.58 5.05 7.47
C GLU A 564 -19.95 4.50 7.90
N ILE A 565 -20.72 5.31 8.61
CA ILE A 565 -22.08 4.96 9.05
C ILE A 565 -23.13 5.47 8.07
N ILE A 566 -22.96 6.69 7.59
CA ILE A 566 -23.84 7.30 6.62
C ILE A 566 -23.08 8.32 5.77
N ARG A 567 -23.43 8.36 4.49
CA ARG A 567 -23.01 9.38 3.55
C ARG A 567 -24.24 10.00 2.91
N GLN A 568 -24.29 11.33 2.89
CA GLN A 568 -25.31 12.09 2.18
C GLN A 568 -24.62 13.03 1.20
N GLN A 569 -24.92 12.88 -0.08
CA GLN A 569 -24.43 13.76 -1.13
C GLN A 569 -25.40 14.91 -1.38
N ALA A 570 -24.85 16.10 -1.66
CA ALA A 570 -25.53 17.26 -2.20
C ALA A 570 -26.73 17.77 -1.37
N PHE A 571 -26.44 18.41 -0.24
CA PHE A 571 -27.43 19.25 0.41
C PHE A 571 -27.65 20.52 -0.44
N SER A 572 -28.84 20.68 -1.02
CA SER A 572 -29.32 21.99 -1.45
C SER A 572 -29.91 22.71 -0.24
N ASN A 573 -29.88 24.06 -0.20
CA ASN A 573 -30.32 24.94 0.86
C ASN A 573 -31.41 24.34 1.79
N GLY A 574 -31.02 24.03 3.04
CA GLY A 574 -31.93 23.60 4.09
C GLY A 574 -32.35 22.12 4.08
N THR A 575 -31.70 21.25 3.34
CA THR A 575 -31.93 19.81 3.42
C THR A 575 -31.45 19.28 4.77
N ALA A 576 -32.30 18.50 5.44
CA ALA A 576 -31.94 17.86 6.71
C ALA A 576 -31.51 16.41 6.47
N LEU A 577 -30.33 16.02 6.97
CA LEU A 577 -29.91 14.64 7.12
C LEU A 577 -30.43 14.11 8.46
N ASN A 578 -31.11 12.97 8.44
CA ASN A 578 -31.44 12.25 9.66
C ASN A 578 -30.46 11.10 9.84
N PHE A 579 -29.87 11.03 11.02
CA PHE A 579 -28.89 10.04 11.40
C PHE A 579 -29.28 9.42 12.74
N SER A 580 -29.13 8.12 12.86
CA SER A 580 -29.26 7.40 14.13
C SER A 580 -28.10 6.43 14.27
N THR A 581 -27.61 6.25 15.48
CA THR A 581 -26.54 5.33 15.79
C THR A 581 -26.93 4.44 16.97
N ASP A 582 -26.50 3.20 16.93
CA ASP A 582 -26.53 2.24 18.03
C ASP A 582 -25.25 2.29 18.88
N LEU A 583 -24.26 3.13 18.48
CA LEU A 583 -22.99 3.32 19.15
C LEU A 583 -22.98 4.64 19.94
N GLN A 584 -22.42 4.60 21.16
CA GLN A 584 -22.25 5.77 22.01
C GLN A 584 -20.85 6.38 21.84
N GLY A 585 -20.74 7.69 22.12
CA GLY A 585 -19.48 8.43 22.19
C GLY A 585 -19.19 9.24 20.93
N ARG A 586 -17.93 9.61 20.75
CA ARG A 586 -17.52 10.50 19.68
C ARG A 586 -17.70 9.85 18.32
N HIS A 587 -18.30 10.60 17.41
CA HIS A 587 -18.42 10.30 15.98
C HIS A 587 -17.74 11.43 15.22
N ILE A 588 -17.07 11.10 14.13
CA ILE A 588 -16.49 12.12 13.25
C ILE A 588 -17.48 12.39 12.12
N VAL A 589 -17.77 13.68 11.93
CA VAL A 589 -18.57 14.15 10.81
C VAL A 589 -17.65 14.91 9.87
N THR A 590 -17.45 14.41 8.65
CA THR A 590 -16.74 15.19 7.64
C THR A 590 -17.74 16.00 6.82
N LEU A 591 -17.33 17.21 6.45
CA LEU A 591 -18.08 18.08 5.57
C LEU A 591 -17.14 18.63 4.50
N ALA A 592 -17.55 18.52 3.24
CA ALA A 592 -16.84 19.09 2.10
C ALA A 592 -17.80 19.74 1.13
N HIS A 593 -17.33 20.72 0.34
CA HIS A 593 -18.09 21.19 -0.82
C HIS A 593 -18.05 20.14 -1.93
N ALA A 594 -19.23 19.77 -2.46
CA ALA A 594 -19.34 18.69 -3.46
C ALA A 594 -18.48 18.95 -4.71
N GLY A 595 -18.44 20.20 -5.21
CA GLY A 595 -17.65 20.53 -6.39
C GLY A 595 -16.15 20.29 -6.20
N TYR A 596 -15.61 20.45 -4.99
CA TYR A 596 -14.20 20.15 -4.73
C TYR A 596 -13.92 18.65 -4.76
N LEU A 597 -14.86 17.83 -4.30
CA LEU A 597 -14.77 16.37 -4.41
C LEU A 597 -14.96 15.87 -5.86
N GLU A 598 -15.65 16.66 -6.70
CA GLU A 598 -15.88 16.42 -8.12
C GLU A 598 -14.78 17.03 -9.02
N GLY A 599 -13.75 17.66 -8.44
CA GLY A 599 -12.64 18.25 -9.19
C GLY A 599 -12.93 19.60 -9.85
N GLU A 600 -14.00 20.32 -9.42
CA GLU A 600 -14.33 21.65 -9.99
C GLU A 600 -13.22 22.68 -9.73
N ASP A 601 -12.78 23.39 -10.78
CA ASP A 601 -11.71 24.39 -10.74
C ASP A 601 -12.09 25.74 -10.11
N THR A 602 -13.22 25.82 -9.44
CA THR A 602 -13.64 27.06 -8.77
C THR A 602 -12.92 27.24 -7.46
N VAL A 603 -11.77 27.91 -7.49
CA VAL A 603 -11.01 28.26 -6.29
C VAL A 603 -11.86 29.14 -5.36
N GLY A 604 -11.85 28.82 -4.08
CA GLY A 604 -12.46 29.67 -3.06
C GLY A 604 -12.86 28.92 -1.82
N ARG A 605 -13.35 29.69 -0.86
CA ARG A 605 -13.83 29.23 0.42
C ARG A 605 -15.35 29.10 0.41
N ARG A 606 -15.90 27.97 0.85
CA ARG A 606 -17.32 27.67 0.93
C ARG A 606 -17.70 27.33 2.37
N CYS A 607 -18.36 28.26 3.03
CA CYS A 607 -18.72 28.13 4.44
C CYS A 607 -20.16 27.64 4.62
N PHE A 608 -20.35 26.85 5.65
CA PHE A 608 -21.61 26.23 6.02
C PHE A 608 -21.85 26.39 7.52
N SER A 609 -23.05 26.79 7.89
CA SER A 609 -23.55 26.67 9.25
C SER A 609 -24.09 25.25 9.44
N VAL A 610 -23.52 24.52 10.37
CA VAL A 610 -23.91 23.15 10.72
C VAL A 610 -24.57 23.14 12.08
N LEU A 611 -25.84 22.72 12.14
CA LEU A 611 -26.60 22.56 13.37
C LEU A 611 -27.04 21.09 13.49
N VAL A 612 -26.82 20.52 14.68
CA VAL A 612 -27.30 19.17 15.02
C VAL A 612 -28.31 19.24 16.15
N GLU A 613 -29.49 18.66 15.95
CA GLU A 613 -30.61 18.59 16.90
C GLU A 613 -30.91 17.16 17.34
#